data_3f37d2c14dafbe1e3edd8274a6362a0a
#
_entry.id   3f37d2c14dafbe1e3edd8274a6362a0a
#
_cell.length_a   1.000
_cell.length_b   1.000
_cell.length_c   1.000
_cell.angle_alpha   90.00
_cell.angle_beta   90.00
_cell.angle_gamma   90.00
#
_symmetry.space_group_name_H-M   'P 1'
#
loop_
_entity.id
_entity.type
_entity.pdbx_description
1 polymer ?
#
loop_
_entity_poly.entity_id
_entity_poly.type
_entity_poly.pdbx_seq_one_letter_code
_entity_poly.pdbx_strand_id
1 'polypeptide(L)' 'MNCWHCNTELIWGGDHDTEDNEDYDIVSNLSCPECYAAVDVWHPSEKLIEEYKKHEDDK' A
#
# COMPACT_ATOMS: atom_id res chain seq x y z
N MET A 1 -8.03 5.40 6.57
CA MET A 1 -7.88 3.95 6.81
C MET A 1 -7.81 3.69 8.30
N ASN A 2 -8.52 2.70 8.77
CA ASN A 2 -8.56 2.36 10.19
C ASN A 2 -7.67 1.18 10.50
N CYS A 3 -7.13 1.18 11.72
CA CYS A 3 -6.28 0.09 12.19
C CYS A 3 -7.08 -1.22 12.30
N TRP A 4 -6.50 -2.31 11.84
CA TRP A 4 -7.16 -3.62 11.92
C TRP A 4 -7.14 -4.20 13.32
N HIS A 5 -6.23 -3.71 14.16
CA HIS A 5 -6.05 -4.23 15.52
C HIS A 5 -7.00 -3.57 16.53
N CYS A 6 -7.09 -2.24 16.51
CA CYS A 6 -7.89 -1.50 17.49
C CYS A 6 -8.95 -0.59 16.84
N ASN A 7 -9.04 -0.58 15.53
CA ASN A 7 -10.00 0.20 14.76
C ASN A 7 -9.86 1.72 14.91
N THR A 8 -8.71 2.19 15.36
CA THR A 8 -8.41 3.61 15.45
C THR A 8 -7.95 4.12 14.09
N GLU A 9 -8.27 5.35 13.74
CA GLU A 9 -7.83 5.94 12.48
C GLU A 9 -6.31 6.04 12.44
N LEU A 10 -5.72 5.53 11.36
CA LEU A 10 -4.28 5.53 11.18
C LEU A 10 -3.79 6.92 10.78
N ILE A 11 -2.58 7.26 11.23
CA ILE A 11 -1.92 8.51 10.90
C ILE A 11 -0.98 8.27 9.73
N TRP A 12 -1.12 9.08 8.67
CA TRP A 12 -0.23 9.01 7.51
C TRP A 12 1.15 9.54 7.88
N GLY A 13 2.17 8.72 7.66
CA GLY A 13 3.54 9.07 8.02
C GLY A 13 4.38 9.59 6.86
N GLY A 14 3.93 9.38 5.63
CA GLY A 14 4.65 9.84 4.45
C GLY A 14 4.70 8.80 3.34
N ASP A 15 5.14 9.25 2.18
CA ASP A 15 5.33 8.38 1.02
C ASP A 15 6.80 8.28 0.69
N HIS A 16 7.21 7.12 0.19
CA HIS A 16 8.58 6.88 -0.24
C HIS A 16 8.59 6.31 -1.65
N ASP A 17 9.54 6.76 -2.46
CA ASP A 17 9.71 6.21 -3.81
C ASP A 17 10.36 4.83 -3.73
N THR A 18 9.84 3.90 -4.52
CA THR A 18 10.41 2.56 -4.62
C THR A 18 11.23 2.44 -5.89
N GLU A 19 12.35 3.14 -5.95
CA GLU A 19 13.17 3.23 -7.15
C GLU A 19 13.69 1.89 -7.66
N ASP A 20 13.95 0.96 -6.75
CA ASP A 20 14.47 -0.35 -7.09
C ASP A 20 13.40 -1.37 -7.43
N ASN A 21 12.12 -0.99 -7.36
CA ASN A 21 11.01 -1.91 -7.59
C ASN A 21 10.25 -1.51 -8.85
N GLU A 22 10.17 -2.42 -9.82
CA GLU A 22 9.44 -2.16 -11.06
C GLU A 22 7.94 -2.34 -10.92
N ASP A 23 7.50 -3.12 -9.94
CA ASP A 23 6.08 -3.44 -9.75
C ASP A 23 5.34 -2.37 -8.98
N TYR A 24 6.02 -1.67 -8.08
CA TYR A 24 5.40 -0.65 -7.23
C TYR A 24 6.15 0.67 -7.34
N ASP A 25 5.40 1.76 -7.45
CA ASP A 25 5.97 3.09 -7.62
C ASP A 25 6.24 3.79 -6.30
N ILE A 26 5.31 3.67 -5.36
CA ILE A 26 5.36 4.40 -4.10
C ILE A 26 4.87 3.49 -2.98
N VAL A 27 5.47 3.65 -1.81
CA VAL A 27 4.98 3.00 -0.59
C VAL A 27 4.60 4.09 0.41
N SER A 28 3.37 4.01 0.94
CA SER A 28 2.88 4.93 1.95
C SER A 28 2.97 4.27 3.32
N ASN A 29 3.47 5.02 4.30
CA ASN A 29 3.63 4.52 5.65
C ASN A 29 2.56 5.13 6.55
N LEU A 30 1.83 4.28 7.28
CA LEU A 30 0.83 4.71 8.24
C LEU A 30 1.10 4.06 9.60
N SER A 31 0.69 4.71 10.66
CA SER A 31 0.88 4.16 12.00
C SER A 31 -0.35 4.43 12.86
N CYS A 32 -0.56 3.56 13.84
CA CYS A 32 -1.67 3.70 14.77
C CYS A 32 -1.17 4.39 16.06
N PRO A 33 -1.81 5.47 16.50
CA PRO A 33 -1.40 6.15 17.73
C PRO A 33 -1.82 5.42 19.00
N GLU A 34 -2.70 4.43 18.89
CA GLU A 34 -3.20 3.72 20.06
C GLU A 34 -2.42 2.43 20.34
N CYS A 35 -2.27 1.56 19.35
CA CYS A 35 -1.60 0.28 19.53
C CYS A 35 -0.23 0.20 18.87
N TYR A 36 0.21 1.27 18.25
CA TYR A 36 1.51 1.37 17.56
C TYR A 36 1.68 0.41 16.40
N ALA A 37 0.59 -0.07 15.83
CA ALA A 37 0.67 -0.89 14.63
C ALA A 37 1.16 -0.06 13.45
N ALA A 38 1.99 -0.65 12.60
CA ALA A 38 2.52 0.02 11.41
C ALA A 38 1.94 -0.65 10.17
N VAL A 39 1.57 0.16 9.18
CA VAL A 39 1.00 -0.31 7.93
C VAL A 39 1.73 0.34 6.76
N ASP A 40 2.16 -0.47 5.80
CA ASP A 40 2.75 0.02 4.57
C ASP A 40 1.81 -0.29 3.42
N VAL A 41 1.43 0.74 2.66
CA VAL A 41 0.57 0.57 1.49
C VAL A 41 1.42 0.74 0.24
N TRP A 42 1.54 -0.34 -0.54
CA TRP A 42 2.32 -0.35 -1.76
C TRP A 42 1.43 0.01 -2.95
N HIS A 43 1.77 1.09 -3.64
CA HIS A 43 1.01 1.56 -4.80
C HIS A 43 1.53 0.90 -6.06
N PRO A 44 0.74 0.06 -6.71
CA PRO A 44 1.20 -0.66 -7.89
C PRO A 44 1.44 0.27 -9.07
N SER A 45 2.43 -0.07 -9.89
CA SER A 45 2.68 0.65 -11.14
C SER A 45 1.63 0.30 -12.17
N GLU A 46 1.52 1.13 -13.22
CA GLU A 46 0.58 0.85 -14.31
C GLU A 46 0.87 -0.50 -14.96
N LYS A 47 2.13 -0.86 -15.07
CA LYS A 47 2.55 -2.13 -15.64
C LYS A 47 1.98 -3.30 -14.84
N LEU A 48 2.08 -3.23 -13.51
CA LEU A 48 1.56 -4.29 -12.65
C LEU A 48 0.05 -4.38 -12.73
N ILE A 49 -0.63 -3.25 -12.76
CA ILE A 49 -2.09 -3.22 -12.88
C ILE A 49 -2.53 -3.86 -14.19
N GLU A 50 -1.85 -3.55 -15.29
CA GLU A 50 -2.18 -4.14 -16.58
C GLU A 50 -1.99 -5.65 -16.59
N GLU A 51 -0.92 -6.14 -15.96
CA GLU A 51 -0.68 -7.58 -15.88
C GLU A 51 -1.79 -8.30 -15.11
N TYR A 52 -2.24 -7.72 -14.01
CA TYR A 52 -3.33 -8.31 -13.25
C TYR A 52 -4.65 -8.28 -14.02
N LYS A 53 -4.91 -7.23 -14.76
CA LYS A 53 -6.12 -7.14 -15.56
C LYS A 53 -6.14 -8.18 -16.67
N LYS A 54 -4.99 -8.48 -17.26
CA LYS A 54 -4.90 -9.53 -18.28
C LYS A 54 -5.24 -10.90 -17.71
N HIS A 55 -4.83 -11.16 -16.48
CA HIS A 55 -5.15 -12.41 -15.82
C HIS A 55 -6.64 -12.57 -15.56
N GLU A 56 -7.32 -11.48 -15.24
CA GLU A 56 -8.75 -11.50 -15.01
C GLU A 56 -9.53 -11.77 -16.29
N ASP A 57 -9.02 -11.26 -17.40
CA ASP A 57 -9.68 -11.42 -18.70
C ASP A 57 -9.59 -12.85 -19.24
N ASP A 58 -8.67 -13.65 -18.73
CA ASP A 58 -8.49 -15.03 -19.17
C ASP A 58 -9.52 -15.99 -18.58
N LYS A 59 -10.40 -15.50 -17.77
CA LYS A 59 -11.47 -16.31 -17.22
C LYS A 59 -12.73 -16.25 -18.14
#